data_757c09e3b511b27d845fb5c217d9d765
#
_entry.id   757c09e3b511b27d845fb5c217d9d765
#
_cell.length_a   1.000
_cell.length_b   1.000
_cell.length_c   1.000
_cell.angle_alpha   90.00
_cell.angle_beta   90.00
_cell.angle_gamma   90.00
#
_symmetry.space_group_name_H-M   'P 1'
#
loop_
_entity.id
_entity.type
_entity.pdbx_description
1 polymer ?
#
loop_
_entity_poly.entity_id
_entity_poly.type
_entity_poly.pdbx_seq_one_letter_code
_entity_poly.pdbx_strand_id
1 'polypeptide(L)'
;YKFCDHYIEIPYDLSSVMFVMTANTVDTIAPPLLDRMEIIELGGYTVAEKEEIAKRHLIKKQISVCGMEGKDITFTDDAIASIIGKYTRESGVRSLEREIGSIIRKLAVEEVNGELTYPVTIDSSDIEKYLGSAKFDKSKREKGSEVGKATGLAWTSAGGTTLSIEATLIPGGKGETVLTGSLGDVMKESCKVALSYLRANASKWGIDSNVFNKHDFHIHFPEGATPKDGPSAGITIATALLSALTDKKVDCDVAMTGEITLRGNVLAIGGLKEKTMAALTSGIKTVIIPRQNSSDVKQLPKEVIDGLNIICVDYADEVFEKAILKNDN
;
A
#
# COMPACT_ATOMS: atom_id res chain seq x y z
N TYR A 1 7.02 -40.31 15.36
CA TYR A 1 7.15 -41.15 16.57
C TYR A 1 8.60 -41.33 17.03
N LYS A 2 9.59 -40.86 16.30
CA LYS A 2 11.02 -40.94 16.64
C LYS A 2 11.68 -39.58 16.54
N PHE A 3 11.08 -38.54 17.11
CA PHE A 3 11.75 -37.26 17.28
C PHE A 3 12.90 -37.44 18.28
N CYS A 4 14.08 -36.96 17.96
CA CYS A 4 15.22 -36.96 18.85
C CYS A 4 15.73 -35.55 19.00
N ASP A 5 15.76 -35.02 20.20
CA ASP A 5 16.34 -33.75 20.52
C ASP A 5 17.86 -33.83 20.40
N HIS A 6 18.50 -32.85 19.77
CA HIS A 6 19.95 -32.87 19.53
C HIS A 6 20.81 -32.63 20.79
N TYR A 7 20.20 -32.20 21.87
CA TYR A 7 20.90 -31.93 23.12
C TYR A 7 20.79 -33.09 24.10
N ILE A 8 19.58 -33.64 24.29
CA ILE A 8 19.30 -34.71 25.24
C ILE A 8 19.51 -36.09 24.60
N GLU A 9 19.38 -36.18 23.26
CA GLU A 9 19.51 -37.41 22.45
C GLU A 9 18.54 -38.54 22.83
N ILE A 10 17.45 -38.21 23.52
CA ILE A 10 16.41 -39.18 23.92
C ILE A 10 15.29 -39.13 22.87
N PRO A 11 14.91 -40.28 22.28
CA PRO A 11 13.77 -40.33 21.34
C PRO A 11 12.46 -40.06 22.08
N TYR A 12 11.63 -39.21 21.50
CA TYR A 12 10.32 -38.82 22.01
C TYR A 12 9.24 -38.98 20.94
N ASP A 13 8.06 -39.42 21.33
CA ASP A 13 6.93 -39.57 20.42
C ASP A 13 6.10 -38.30 20.37
N LEU A 14 6.12 -37.62 19.21
CA LEU A 14 5.36 -36.43 18.92
C LEU A 14 4.10 -36.72 18.09
N SER A 15 3.70 -37.98 17.91
CA SER A 15 2.57 -38.35 17.04
C SER A 15 1.23 -37.73 17.45
N SER A 16 1.08 -37.44 18.75
CA SER A 16 -0.13 -36.82 19.33
C SER A 16 -0.03 -35.31 19.49
N VAL A 17 1.05 -34.68 19.00
CA VAL A 17 1.27 -33.23 19.14
C VAL A 17 0.73 -32.50 17.91
N MET A 18 -0.09 -31.51 18.16
CA MET A 18 -0.50 -30.53 17.15
C MET A 18 0.53 -29.38 17.13
N PHE A 19 1.06 -29.10 15.95
CA PHE A 19 2.00 -27.98 15.77
C PHE A 19 1.28 -26.77 15.18
N VAL A 20 1.40 -25.62 15.82
CA VAL A 20 0.94 -24.34 15.30
C VAL A 20 2.16 -23.45 15.14
N MET A 21 2.39 -23.00 13.91
CA MET A 21 3.55 -22.17 13.55
C MET A 21 3.09 -20.82 13.04
N THR A 22 3.89 -19.79 13.22
CA THR A 22 3.67 -18.46 12.67
C THR A 22 4.85 -18.04 11.81
N ALA A 23 4.57 -17.42 10.67
CA ALA A 23 5.57 -16.88 9.78
C ALA A 23 5.07 -15.56 9.16
N ASN A 24 6.00 -14.71 8.72
CA ASN A 24 5.65 -13.47 8.02
C ASN A 24 5.44 -13.70 6.52
N THR A 25 6.03 -14.76 5.97
CA THR A 25 5.92 -15.16 4.57
C THR A 25 6.07 -16.68 4.46
N VAL A 26 5.45 -17.25 3.45
CA VAL A 26 5.58 -18.68 3.14
C VAL A 26 6.81 -19.00 2.27
N ASP A 27 7.39 -18.00 1.61
CA ASP A 27 8.45 -18.14 0.62
C ASP A 27 9.74 -18.79 1.15
N THR A 28 9.98 -18.62 2.46
CA THR A 28 11.15 -19.18 3.13
C THR A 28 10.93 -20.58 3.70
N ILE A 29 9.70 -21.09 3.64
CA ILE A 29 9.34 -22.42 4.16
C ILE A 29 9.60 -23.45 3.07
N ALA A 30 10.28 -24.54 3.45
CA ALA A 30 10.59 -25.60 2.50
C ALA A 30 9.31 -26.24 1.91
N PRO A 31 9.22 -26.42 0.58
CA PRO A 31 8.02 -26.96 -0.08
C PRO A 31 7.46 -28.24 0.53
N PRO A 32 8.29 -29.25 0.95
CA PRO A 32 7.78 -30.46 1.58
C PRO A 32 7.08 -30.23 2.94
N LEU A 33 7.34 -29.11 3.60
CA LEU A 33 6.61 -28.72 4.81
C LEU A 33 5.29 -28.02 4.44
N LEU A 34 5.30 -27.13 3.46
CA LEU A 34 4.10 -26.46 2.96
C LEU A 34 3.03 -27.45 2.52
N ASP A 35 3.42 -28.51 1.81
CA ASP A 35 2.50 -29.58 1.35
C ASP A 35 1.79 -30.33 2.49
N ARG A 36 2.28 -30.20 3.74
CA ARG A 36 1.75 -30.89 4.91
C ARG A 36 1.11 -29.97 5.92
N MET A 37 1.07 -28.67 5.63
CA MET A 37 0.51 -27.64 6.51
C MET A 37 -0.81 -27.13 5.96
N GLU A 38 -1.72 -26.84 6.85
CA GLU A 38 -2.86 -25.95 6.57
C GLU A 38 -2.38 -24.51 6.75
N ILE A 39 -2.43 -23.72 5.67
CA ILE A 39 -2.00 -22.32 5.68
C ILE A 39 -3.22 -21.45 5.95
N ILE A 40 -3.17 -20.67 7.04
CA ILE A 40 -4.17 -19.68 7.39
C ILE A 40 -3.55 -18.30 7.22
N GLU A 41 -3.92 -17.60 6.16
CA GLU A 41 -3.45 -16.24 5.91
C GLU A 41 -4.23 -15.22 6.75
N LEU A 42 -3.50 -14.43 7.53
CA LEU A 42 -4.04 -13.31 8.28
C LEU A 42 -3.67 -12.00 7.59
N GLY A 43 -4.59 -11.44 6.85
CA GLY A 43 -4.41 -10.14 6.19
C GLY A 43 -4.36 -8.97 7.17
N GLY A 44 -3.98 -7.79 6.66
CA GLY A 44 -4.02 -6.55 7.44
C GLY A 44 -5.45 -6.14 7.82
N TYR A 45 -5.55 -5.31 8.85
CA TYR A 45 -6.82 -4.75 9.32
C TYR A 45 -7.19 -3.46 8.58
N THR A 46 -8.49 -3.27 8.32
CA THR A 46 -9.05 -1.99 7.87
C THR A 46 -8.96 -0.93 8.96
N VAL A 47 -9.21 0.34 8.61
CA VAL A 47 -9.23 1.43 9.61
C VAL A 47 -10.32 1.17 10.66
N ALA A 48 -11.54 0.78 10.24
CA ALA A 48 -12.63 0.49 11.15
C ALA A 48 -12.34 -0.72 12.06
N GLU A 49 -11.72 -1.80 11.53
CA GLU A 49 -11.28 -2.92 12.36
C GLU A 49 -10.23 -2.49 13.38
N LYS A 50 -9.27 -1.63 13.00
CA LYS A 50 -8.26 -1.09 13.94
C LYS A 50 -8.89 -0.24 15.04
N GLU A 51 -9.90 0.58 14.71
CA GLU A 51 -10.64 1.37 15.68
C GLU A 51 -11.36 0.47 16.69
N GLU A 52 -12.06 -0.56 16.22
CA GLU A 52 -12.73 -1.52 17.10
C GLU A 52 -11.74 -2.31 17.98
N ILE A 53 -10.61 -2.74 17.42
CA ILE A 53 -9.55 -3.42 18.18
C ILE A 53 -8.97 -2.47 19.25
N ALA A 54 -8.75 -1.21 18.92
CA ALA A 54 -8.27 -0.21 19.87
C ALA A 54 -9.23 -0.04 21.05
N LYS A 55 -10.52 0.16 20.77
CA LYS A 55 -11.59 0.34 21.78
C LYS A 55 -11.76 -0.88 22.69
N ARG A 56 -11.88 -2.05 22.07
CA ARG A 56 -12.20 -3.28 22.81
C ARG A 56 -11.03 -3.86 23.57
N HIS A 57 -9.82 -3.73 23.04
CA HIS A 57 -8.67 -4.47 23.54
C HIS A 57 -7.47 -3.60 23.92
N LEU A 58 -6.97 -2.73 22.97
CA LEU A 58 -5.67 -2.11 23.19
C LEU A 58 -5.66 -1.08 24.31
N ILE A 59 -6.68 -0.22 24.37
CA ILE A 59 -6.79 0.82 25.41
C ILE A 59 -6.85 0.18 26.79
N LYS A 60 -7.75 -0.80 26.98
CA LYS A 60 -7.89 -1.52 28.26
C LYS A 60 -6.59 -2.21 28.67
N LYS A 61 -5.94 -2.87 27.71
CA LYS A 61 -4.65 -3.56 27.95
C LYS A 61 -3.58 -2.57 28.39
N GLN A 62 -3.47 -1.42 27.71
CA GLN A 62 -2.45 -0.43 28.03
C GLN A 62 -2.73 0.29 29.36
N ILE A 63 -4.00 0.53 29.71
CA ILE A 63 -4.39 1.04 31.04
C ILE A 63 -3.90 0.09 32.13
N SER A 64 -4.13 -1.22 31.98
CA SER A 64 -3.67 -2.23 32.93
C SER A 64 -2.14 -2.31 33.00
N VAL A 65 -1.46 -2.37 31.86
CA VAL A 65 0.01 -2.43 31.80
C VAL A 65 0.68 -1.21 32.44
N CYS A 66 0.05 -0.03 32.39
CA CYS A 66 0.57 1.20 32.98
C CYS A 66 0.12 1.42 34.43
N GLY A 67 -0.58 0.46 35.06
CA GLY A 67 -1.04 0.57 36.44
C GLY A 67 -2.12 1.63 36.67
N MET A 68 -2.87 2.00 35.61
CA MET A 68 -3.94 3.00 35.65
C MET A 68 -5.33 2.34 35.80
N GLU A 69 -5.40 1.12 36.29
CA GLU A 69 -6.66 0.39 36.49
C GLU A 69 -7.58 1.12 37.48
N GLY A 70 -8.88 1.11 37.18
CA GLY A 70 -9.87 1.80 38.00
C GLY A 70 -9.95 3.32 37.77
N LYS A 71 -9.11 3.87 36.91
CA LYS A 71 -9.19 5.28 36.49
C LYS A 71 -10.11 5.43 35.29
N ASP A 72 -10.93 6.47 35.29
CA ASP A 72 -11.88 6.75 34.19
C ASP A 72 -11.17 7.48 33.04
N ILE A 73 -10.58 6.70 32.14
CA ILE A 73 -9.85 7.16 30.96
C ILE A 73 -10.55 6.66 29.70
N THR A 74 -10.95 7.59 28.83
CA THR A 74 -11.64 7.29 27.57
C THR A 74 -10.95 7.96 26.39
N PHE A 75 -11.07 7.38 25.22
CA PHE A 75 -10.62 7.94 23.95
C PHE A 75 -11.83 8.14 23.05
N THR A 76 -11.94 9.29 22.43
CA THR A 76 -12.97 9.53 21.41
C THR A 76 -12.63 8.77 20.13
N ASP A 77 -13.64 8.53 19.30
CA ASP A 77 -13.47 7.90 17.99
C ASP A 77 -12.53 8.72 17.10
N ASP A 78 -12.67 10.04 17.12
CA ASP A 78 -11.81 10.97 16.39
C ASP A 78 -10.35 10.93 16.87
N ALA A 79 -10.11 10.72 18.16
CA ALA A 79 -8.76 10.53 18.70
C ALA A 79 -8.13 9.26 18.16
N ILE A 80 -8.84 8.13 18.18
CA ILE A 80 -8.36 6.85 17.66
C ILE A 80 -8.10 6.94 16.16
N ALA A 81 -9.04 7.51 15.39
CA ALA A 81 -8.87 7.75 13.96
C ALA A 81 -7.66 8.65 13.65
N SER A 82 -7.43 9.69 14.49
CA SER A 82 -6.26 10.56 14.36
C SER A 82 -4.95 9.80 14.62
N ILE A 83 -4.88 8.94 15.64
CA ILE A 83 -3.71 8.13 15.92
C ILE A 83 -3.43 7.20 14.73
N ILE A 84 -4.43 6.46 14.26
CA ILE A 84 -4.31 5.54 13.13
C ILE A 84 -3.83 6.28 11.89
N GLY A 85 -4.45 7.44 11.58
CA GLY A 85 -4.20 8.14 10.34
C GLY A 85 -2.92 8.96 10.29
N LYS A 86 -2.49 9.54 11.43
CA LYS A 86 -1.39 10.50 11.49
C LYS A 86 -0.13 9.96 12.16
N TYR A 87 -0.22 8.90 12.97
CA TYR A 87 0.90 8.41 13.77
C TYR A 87 1.29 6.96 13.48
N THR A 88 0.45 6.21 12.74
CA THR A 88 0.76 4.81 12.38
C THR A 88 0.73 4.59 10.88
N ARG A 89 1.60 3.65 10.41
CA ARG A 89 1.64 3.17 9.03
C ARG A 89 2.01 1.69 9.06
N GLU A 90 1.01 0.85 9.24
CA GLU A 90 1.18 -0.60 9.41
C GLU A 90 -0.07 -1.35 8.95
N SER A 91 0.08 -2.61 8.56
CA SER A 91 -1.04 -3.51 8.27
C SER A 91 -1.71 -4.04 9.53
N GLY A 92 -0.95 -4.26 10.59
CA GLY A 92 -1.43 -4.71 11.90
C GLY A 92 -1.81 -3.57 12.85
N VAL A 93 -1.66 -3.82 14.17
CA VAL A 93 -2.01 -2.88 15.25
C VAL A 93 -0.90 -2.67 16.28
N ARG A 94 0.34 -3.14 16.01
CA ARG A 94 1.45 -3.04 16.98
C ARG A 94 1.90 -1.59 17.21
N SER A 95 2.00 -0.80 16.16
CA SER A 95 2.34 0.62 16.29
C SER A 95 1.20 1.39 16.94
N LEU A 96 -0.05 1.06 16.60
CA LEU A 96 -1.24 1.65 17.25
C LEU A 96 -1.23 1.37 18.76
N GLU A 97 -0.99 0.13 19.16
CA GLU A 97 -0.85 -0.24 20.59
C GLU A 97 0.25 0.56 21.29
N ARG A 98 1.41 0.72 20.62
CA ARG A 98 2.54 1.47 21.16
C ARG A 98 2.25 2.96 21.32
N GLU A 99 1.58 3.59 20.35
CA GLU A 99 1.20 5.01 20.45
C GLU A 99 0.13 5.22 21.54
N ILE A 100 -0.88 4.35 21.64
CA ILE A 100 -1.86 4.38 22.74
C ILE A 100 -1.15 4.23 24.09
N GLY A 101 -0.23 3.25 24.22
CA GLY A 101 0.56 3.06 25.43
C GLY A 101 1.45 4.27 25.76
N SER A 102 1.94 5.00 24.76
CA SER A 102 2.69 6.23 24.98
C SER A 102 1.84 7.34 25.59
N ILE A 103 0.61 7.49 25.13
CA ILE A 103 -0.35 8.44 25.69
C ILE A 103 -0.65 8.06 27.16
N ILE A 104 -1.01 6.82 27.42
CA ILE A 104 -1.39 6.36 28.75
C ILE A 104 -0.21 6.47 29.75
N ARG A 105 1.04 6.21 29.31
CA ARG A 105 2.21 6.45 30.17
C ARG A 105 2.41 7.90 30.53
N LYS A 106 2.11 8.84 29.63
CA LYS A 106 2.18 10.28 29.93
C LYS A 106 1.08 10.70 30.89
N LEU A 107 -0.12 10.16 30.74
CA LEU A 107 -1.20 10.34 31.71
C LEU A 107 -0.81 9.80 33.09
N ALA A 108 -0.13 8.65 33.15
CA ALA A 108 0.36 8.12 34.43
C ALA A 108 1.39 9.06 35.11
N VAL A 109 2.22 9.77 34.34
CA VAL A 109 3.13 10.79 34.86
C VAL A 109 2.36 12.00 35.36
N GLU A 110 1.37 12.51 34.62
CA GLU A 110 0.50 13.62 35.06
C GLU A 110 -0.27 13.24 36.35
N GLU A 111 -0.71 11.98 36.48
CA GLU A 111 -1.36 11.48 37.70
C GLU A 111 -0.41 11.53 38.92
N VAL A 112 0.82 11.02 38.76
CA VAL A 112 1.82 11.03 39.83
C VAL A 112 2.16 12.47 40.26
N ASN A 113 2.17 13.41 39.33
CA ASN A 113 2.39 14.83 39.60
C ASN A 113 1.18 15.54 40.24
N GLY A 114 0.01 14.87 40.31
CA GLY A 114 -1.21 15.49 40.82
C GLY A 114 -1.86 16.47 39.84
N GLU A 115 -1.54 16.39 38.57
CA GLU A 115 -2.01 17.28 37.52
C GLU A 115 -3.27 16.74 36.83
N LEU A 116 -3.65 15.48 37.08
CA LEU A 116 -4.74 14.81 36.36
C LEU A 116 -6.06 14.87 37.17
N THR A 117 -7.14 15.20 36.48
CA THR A 117 -8.50 15.23 37.05
C THR A 117 -9.40 14.28 36.27
N TYR A 118 -10.13 13.40 36.97
CA TYR A 118 -11.02 12.43 36.37
C TYR A 118 -12.47 12.90 36.28
N PRO A 119 -13.26 12.49 35.25
CA PRO A 119 -12.88 11.60 34.13
C PRO A 119 -11.95 12.29 33.13
N VAL A 120 -11.05 11.53 32.50
CA VAL A 120 -10.16 11.99 31.44
C VAL A 120 -10.69 11.51 30.09
N THR A 121 -10.98 12.41 29.18
CA THR A 121 -11.34 12.08 27.81
C THR A 121 -10.28 12.65 26.87
N ILE A 122 -9.64 11.76 26.12
CA ILE A 122 -8.64 12.11 25.10
C ILE A 122 -9.37 12.31 23.79
N ASP A 123 -9.28 13.48 23.21
CA ASP A 123 -9.82 13.79 21.90
C ASP A 123 -8.72 14.01 20.84
N SER A 124 -9.11 14.32 19.61
CA SER A 124 -8.16 14.48 18.50
C SER A 124 -7.21 15.68 18.68
N SER A 125 -7.58 16.70 19.46
CA SER A 125 -6.75 17.88 19.75
C SER A 125 -5.65 17.58 20.76
N ASP A 126 -5.85 16.61 21.63
CA ASP A 126 -4.87 16.21 22.66
C ASP A 126 -3.74 15.37 22.09
N ILE A 127 -3.97 14.71 20.94
CA ILE A 127 -3.01 13.74 20.40
C ILE A 127 -1.65 14.37 20.13
N GLU A 128 -1.61 15.57 19.60
CA GLU A 128 -0.34 16.29 19.34
C GLU A 128 0.39 16.65 20.64
N LYS A 129 -0.32 16.98 21.72
CA LYS A 129 0.26 17.20 23.06
C LYS A 129 1.03 15.96 23.52
N TYR A 130 0.44 14.77 23.33
CA TYR A 130 1.01 13.52 23.82
C TYR A 130 1.99 12.85 22.88
N LEU A 131 1.77 12.91 21.56
CA LEU A 131 2.59 12.18 20.57
C LEU A 131 3.56 13.07 19.79
N GLY A 132 3.46 14.39 19.94
CA GLY A 132 4.20 15.37 19.14
C GLY A 132 3.56 15.56 17.76
N SER A 133 4.28 16.25 16.87
CA SER A 133 3.79 16.53 15.52
C SER A 133 3.45 15.27 14.73
N ALA A 134 2.42 15.35 13.90
CA ALA A 134 1.98 14.24 13.06
C ALA A 134 3.15 13.66 12.23
N LYS A 135 3.33 12.34 12.30
CA LYS A 135 4.37 11.62 11.57
C LYS A 135 4.01 11.41 10.10
N PHE A 136 2.71 11.32 9.82
CA PHE A 136 2.18 11.07 8.48
C PHE A 136 1.08 12.09 8.20
N ASP A 137 1.32 12.94 7.21
CA ASP A 137 0.33 13.91 6.77
C ASP A 137 -0.39 13.39 5.52
N LYS A 138 -1.68 13.07 5.67
CA LYS A 138 -2.53 12.66 4.55
C LYS A 138 -2.93 13.82 3.64
N SER A 139 -2.73 15.07 4.08
CA SER A 139 -3.15 16.25 3.33
C SER A 139 -2.27 16.54 2.10
N LYS A 140 -1.15 15.84 1.96
CA LYS A 140 -0.18 16.05 0.87
C LYS A 140 -0.44 15.24 -0.40
N ARG A 141 -1.66 14.70 -0.61
CA ARG A 141 -2.01 14.29 -1.95
C ARG A 141 -2.03 15.55 -2.82
N GLU A 142 -1.10 15.64 -3.75
CA GLU A 142 -1.13 16.69 -4.76
C GLU A 142 -2.44 16.59 -5.53
N LYS A 143 -3.29 17.59 -5.35
CA LYS A 143 -4.59 17.69 -6.02
C LYS A 143 -4.35 18.34 -7.37
N GLY A 144 -4.56 17.60 -8.43
CA GLY A 144 -4.50 18.09 -9.78
C GLY A 144 -4.09 17.00 -10.76
N SER A 145 -4.80 16.92 -11.85
CA SER A 145 -4.44 16.04 -12.96
C SER A 145 -3.29 16.68 -13.73
N GLU A 146 -2.21 15.92 -13.91
CA GLU A 146 -0.97 16.40 -14.54
C GLU A 146 -0.59 15.51 -15.72
N VAL A 147 0.16 16.11 -16.66
CA VAL A 147 0.77 15.38 -17.76
C VAL A 147 1.98 14.62 -17.27
N GLY A 148 2.11 13.36 -17.70
CA GLY A 148 3.25 12.52 -17.35
C GLY A 148 3.25 11.96 -15.94
N LYS A 149 2.17 12.14 -15.16
CA LYS A 149 2.08 11.66 -13.77
C LYS A 149 0.91 10.72 -13.59
N ALA A 150 1.17 9.51 -13.11
CA ALA A 150 0.15 8.49 -12.86
C ALA A 150 0.30 7.89 -11.45
N THR A 151 -0.81 7.46 -10.86
CA THR A 151 -0.83 6.85 -9.55
C THR A 151 -0.96 5.33 -9.65
N GLY A 152 0.05 4.63 -9.19
CA GLY A 152 0.05 3.17 -9.01
C GLY A 152 -0.28 2.77 -7.59
N LEU A 153 -0.39 1.46 -7.39
CA LEU A 153 -0.62 0.84 -6.09
C LEU A 153 0.47 -0.20 -5.82
N ALA A 154 1.10 -0.08 -4.67
CA ALA A 154 2.12 -1.01 -4.22
C ALA A 154 1.69 -1.69 -2.91
N TRP A 155 2.29 -2.85 -2.64
CA TRP A 155 2.16 -3.57 -1.39
C TRP A 155 3.54 -3.78 -0.77
N THR A 156 3.62 -3.60 0.54
CA THR A 156 4.83 -3.80 1.35
C THR A 156 4.47 -4.56 2.63
N SER A 157 5.47 -5.01 3.37
CA SER A 157 5.25 -5.62 4.70
C SER A 157 4.55 -4.69 5.69
N ALA A 158 4.58 -3.38 5.46
CA ALA A 158 3.87 -2.38 6.25
C ALA A 158 2.41 -2.16 5.79
N GLY A 159 1.99 -2.80 4.69
CA GLY A 159 0.66 -2.67 4.09
C GLY A 159 0.71 -2.09 2.68
N GLY A 160 -0.45 -1.72 2.16
CA GLY A 160 -0.57 -1.05 0.87
C GLY A 160 -0.15 0.41 0.91
N THR A 161 0.32 0.92 -0.21
CA THR A 161 0.63 2.34 -0.41
C THR A 161 0.32 2.77 -1.84
N THR A 162 0.04 4.05 -2.03
CA THR A 162 0.03 4.65 -3.38
C THR A 162 1.45 4.90 -3.84
N LEU A 163 1.67 4.77 -5.14
CA LEU A 163 2.97 4.95 -5.78
C LEU A 163 2.82 5.97 -6.90
N SER A 164 3.37 7.17 -6.72
CA SER A 164 3.45 8.15 -7.81
C SER A 164 4.51 7.73 -8.82
N ILE A 165 4.20 7.84 -10.10
CA ILE A 165 5.14 7.61 -11.21
C ILE A 165 5.10 8.84 -12.11
N GLU A 166 6.26 9.42 -12.35
CA GLU A 166 6.44 10.60 -13.18
C GLU A 166 7.25 10.22 -14.41
N ALA A 167 6.79 10.63 -15.57
CA ALA A 167 7.46 10.41 -16.85
C ALA A 167 7.58 11.74 -17.59
N THR A 168 8.77 12.03 -18.12
CA THR A 168 9.00 13.20 -18.94
C THR A 168 9.85 12.87 -20.17
N LEU A 169 9.65 13.61 -21.24
CA LEU A 169 10.44 13.55 -22.46
C LEU A 169 11.47 14.67 -22.45
N ILE A 170 12.72 14.31 -22.66
CA ILE A 170 13.86 15.26 -22.72
C ILE A 170 14.21 15.47 -24.20
N PRO A 171 13.98 16.67 -24.76
CA PRO A 171 14.27 16.94 -26.17
C PRO A 171 15.78 16.86 -26.47
N GLY A 172 16.13 16.49 -27.71
CA GLY A 172 17.51 16.39 -28.15
C GLY A 172 18.24 15.13 -27.73
N GLY A 173 17.52 14.16 -27.14
CA GLY A 173 18.03 12.85 -26.76
C GLY A 173 18.23 11.90 -27.94
N LYS A 174 18.65 10.66 -27.61
CA LYS A 174 18.90 9.58 -28.58
C LYS A 174 18.01 8.37 -28.36
N GLY A 175 16.92 8.51 -27.58
CA GLY A 175 16.02 7.42 -27.20
C GLY A 175 16.49 6.65 -25.97
N GLU A 176 17.36 7.24 -25.15
CA GLU A 176 17.82 6.64 -23.90
C GLU A 176 16.72 6.67 -22.84
N THR A 177 16.75 5.69 -21.93
CA THR A 177 15.82 5.62 -20.82
C THR A 177 16.56 5.85 -19.51
N VAL A 178 16.25 6.95 -18.84
CA VAL A 178 16.76 7.29 -17.51
C VAL A 178 15.76 6.85 -16.46
N LEU A 179 16.20 6.06 -15.49
CA LEU A 179 15.37 5.52 -14.42
C LEU A 179 15.90 5.98 -13.07
N THR A 180 15.05 6.60 -12.25
CA THR A 180 15.43 7.08 -10.91
C THR A 180 14.36 6.71 -9.87
N GLY A 181 14.74 6.61 -8.58
CA GLY A 181 13.83 6.33 -7.48
C GLY A 181 14.06 5.01 -6.74
N SER A 182 15.32 4.52 -6.75
CA SER A 182 15.73 3.28 -6.05
C SER A 182 14.98 2.03 -6.52
N LEU A 183 15.05 1.77 -7.84
CA LEU A 183 14.33 0.69 -8.51
C LEU A 183 15.13 -0.60 -8.51
N GLY A 184 14.49 -1.70 -8.14
CA GLY A 184 14.99 -3.06 -8.36
C GLY A 184 14.94 -3.49 -9.83
N ASP A 185 15.48 -4.67 -10.12
CA ASP A 185 15.67 -5.09 -11.51
C ASP A 185 14.35 -5.44 -12.20
N VAL A 186 13.39 -6.02 -11.49
CA VAL A 186 12.06 -6.32 -12.04
C VAL A 186 11.33 -5.03 -12.43
N MET A 187 11.42 -3.99 -11.60
CA MET A 187 10.82 -2.69 -11.92
C MET A 187 11.48 -2.03 -13.13
N LYS A 188 12.81 -2.13 -13.26
CA LYS A 188 13.54 -1.64 -14.45
C LYS A 188 13.14 -2.37 -15.72
N GLU A 189 12.91 -3.68 -15.65
CA GLU A 189 12.36 -4.46 -16.77
C GLU A 189 10.96 -4.01 -17.13
N SER A 190 10.11 -3.79 -16.14
CA SER A 190 8.75 -3.28 -16.32
C SER A 190 8.72 -1.95 -17.08
N CYS A 191 9.66 -1.04 -16.76
CA CYS A 191 9.82 0.22 -17.51
C CYS A 191 10.17 -0.03 -18.99
N LYS A 192 11.08 -0.97 -19.26
CA LYS A 192 11.48 -1.30 -20.63
C LYS A 192 10.33 -1.93 -21.43
N VAL A 193 9.55 -2.83 -20.80
CA VAL A 193 8.38 -3.45 -21.42
C VAL A 193 7.31 -2.41 -21.75
N ALA A 194 7.00 -1.52 -20.80
CA ALA A 194 6.04 -0.44 -21.01
C ALA A 194 6.44 0.48 -22.19
N LEU A 195 7.69 0.93 -22.23
CA LEU A 195 8.19 1.76 -23.31
C LEU A 195 8.18 1.03 -24.66
N SER A 196 8.56 -0.25 -24.67
CA SER A 196 8.56 -1.07 -25.90
C SER A 196 7.15 -1.26 -26.45
N TYR A 197 6.16 -1.50 -25.57
CA TYR A 197 4.75 -1.59 -25.96
C TYR A 197 4.26 -0.29 -26.60
N LEU A 198 4.53 0.85 -25.99
CA LEU A 198 4.13 2.16 -26.53
C LEU A 198 4.81 2.47 -27.86
N ARG A 199 6.10 2.17 -27.98
CA ARG A 199 6.87 2.36 -29.21
C ARG A 199 6.31 1.52 -30.36
N ALA A 200 5.99 0.25 -30.11
CA ALA A 200 5.42 -0.67 -31.11
C ALA A 200 4.01 -0.28 -31.56
N ASN A 201 3.26 0.43 -30.71
CA ASN A 201 1.87 0.79 -30.97
C ASN A 201 1.65 2.32 -31.12
N ALA A 202 2.70 3.10 -31.33
CA ALA A 202 2.67 4.57 -31.35
C ALA A 202 1.58 5.15 -32.28
N SER A 203 1.40 4.54 -33.44
CA SER A 203 0.40 4.96 -34.44
C SER A 203 -1.05 4.90 -33.92
N LYS A 204 -1.38 4.02 -32.98
CA LYS A 204 -2.72 3.93 -32.38
C LYS A 204 -3.14 5.23 -31.69
N TRP A 205 -2.18 5.95 -31.12
CA TRP A 205 -2.40 7.18 -30.36
C TRP A 205 -1.94 8.44 -31.11
N GLY A 206 -1.64 8.32 -32.43
CA GLY A 206 -1.20 9.44 -33.25
C GLY A 206 0.21 9.95 -32.92
N ILE A 207 1.04 9.12 -32.28
CA ILE A 207 2.41 9.48 -31.89
C ILE A 207 3.35 9.29 -33.08
N ASP A 208 4.13 10.33 -33.41
CA ASP A 208 5.18 10.22 -34.43
C ASP A 208 6.31 9.31 -33.90
N SER A 209 6.60 8.23 -34.64
CA SER A 209 7.65 7.29 -34.28
C SER A 209 9.03 7.93 -34.12
N ASN A 210 9.27 9.09 -34.72
CA ASN A 210 10.51 9.84 -34.58
C ASN A 210 10.74 10.36 -33.17
N VAL A 211 9.68 10.55 -32.36
CA VAL A 211 9.79 11.02 -30.97
C VAL A 211 10.72 10.11 -30.16
N PHE A 212 10.63 8.80 -30.39
CA PHE A 212 11.42 7.79 -29.68
C PHE A 212 12.94 7.82 -30.00
N ASN A 213 13.32 8.50 -31.06
CA ASN A 213 14.74 8.65 -31.45
C ASN A 213 15.28 10.07 -31.23
N LYS A 214 14.40 11.03 -30.93
CA LYS A 214 14.73 12.45 -30.75
C LYS A 214 14.60 12.94 -29.31
N HIS A 215 14.07 12.08 -28.41
CA HIS A 215 13.90 12.38 -26.98
C HIS A 215 14.46 11.25 -26.15
N ASP A 216 15.03 11.57 -25.01
CA ASP A 216 15.25 10.61 -23.95
C ASP A 216 14.03 10.56 -23.02
N PHE A 217 13.83 9.42 -22.37
CA PHE A 217 12.69 9.16 -21.50
C PHE A 217 13.15 9.08 -20.06
N HIS A 218 12.77 10.03 -19.23
CA HIS A 218 13.06 9.96 -17.80
C HIS A 218 11.83 9.51 -17.04
N ILE A 219 11.93 8.37 -16.35
CA ILE A 219 10.90 7.82 -15.48
C ILE A 219 11.41 7.92 -14.06
N HIS A 220 10.68 8.66 -13.24
CA HIS A 220 11.02 8.89 -11.84
C HIS A 220 9.96 8.32 -10.90
N PHE A 221 10.43 7.66 -9.84
CA PHE A 221 9.60 7.22 -8.75
C PHE A 221 9.99 8.02 -7.50
N PRO A 222 9.17 8.97 -7.06
CA PRO A 222 9.40 9.76 -5.85
C PRO A 222 9.62 8.87 -4.61
N GLU A 223 10.12 9.47 -3.52
CA GLU A 223 10.51 8.77 -2.29
C GLU A 223 11.66 7.76 -2.51
N GLY A 224 12.75 8.21 -3.10
CA GLY A 224 13.92 7.39 -3.46
C GLY A 224 14.63 6.69 -2.28
N ALA A 225 14.35 7.09 -1.04
CA ALA A 225 14.86 6.42 0.16
C ALA A 225 14.24 5.02 0.38
N THR A 226 13.08 4.75 -0.23
CA THR A 226 12.40 3.45 -0.12
C THR A 226 12.65 2.65 -1.40
N PRO A 227 13.34 1.49 -1.33
CA PRO A 227 13.49 0.59 -2.48
C PRO A 227 12.14 0.13 -3.02
N LYS A 228 12.02 0.11 -4.36
CA LYS A 228 10.79 -0.29 -5.05
C LYS A 228 11.12 -1.36 -6.08
N ASP A 229 10.40 -2.50 -6.02
CA ASP A 229 10.55 -3.56 -7.00
C ASP A 229 9.22 -4.27 -7.26
N GLY A 230 9.12 -4.93 -8.42
CA GLY A 230 7.96 -5.72 -8.81
C GLY A 230 7.35 -5.30 -10.15
N PRO A 231 6.62 -6.23 -10.81
CA PRO A 231 6.09 -6.02 -12.17
C PRO A 231 4.76 -5.27 -12.17
N SER A 232 4.05 -5.18 -11.04
CA SER A 232 2.66 -4.68 -10.97
C SER A 232 2.48 -3.17 -11.22
N ALA A 233 3.58 -2.42 -11.37
CA ALA A 233 3.55 -1.01 -11.75
C ALA A 233 3.58 -0.79 -13.27
N GLY A 234 3.71 -1.86 -14.07
CA GLY A 234 3.92 -1.77 -15.52
C GLY A 234 2.86 -0.96 -16.24
N ILE A 235 1.58 -1.17 -15.92
CA ILE A 235 0.49 -0.41 -16.53
C ILE A 235 0.49 1.06 -16.12
N THR A 236 0.90 1.38 -14.88
CA THR A 236 1.01 2.76 -14.40
C THR A 236 2.14 3.49 -15.12
N ILE A 237 3.28 2.81 -15.30
CA ILE A 237 4.42 3.35 -16.07
C ILE A 237 3.99 3.65 -17.51
N ALA A 238 3.30 2.70 -18.15
CA ALA A 238 2.81 2.87 -19.51
C ALA A 238 1.83 4.05 -19.62
N THR A 239 0.95 4.24 -18.63
CA THR A 239 0.00 5.35 -18.58
C THR A 239 0.71 6.70 -18.42
N ALA A 240 1.69 6.79 -17.53
CA ALA A 240 2.48 8.02 -17.35
C ALA A 240 3.27 8.37 -18.62
N LEU A 241 3.91 7.38 -19.25
CA LEU A 241 4.63 7.58 -20.50
C LEU A 241 3.70 7.99 -21.65
N LEU A 242 2.53 7.34 -21.81
CA LEU A 242 1.56 7.70 -22.85
C LEU A 242 1.02 9.12 -22.64
N SER A 243 0.74 9.47 -21.40
CA SER A 243 0.35 10.84 -21.02
C SER A 243 1.40 11.86 -21.46
N ALA A 244 2.68 11.63 -21.14
CA ALA A 244 3.78 12.49 -21.55
C ALA A 244 3.96 12.57 -23.08
N LEU A 245 3.79 11.42 -23.77
CA LEU A 245 3.89 11.34 -25.23
C LEU A 245 2.76 12.05 -25.98
N THR A 246 1.57 12.12 -25.37
CA THR A 246 0.37 12.70 -25.99
C THR A 246 -0.01 14.07 -25.44
N ASP A 247 0.76 14.57 -24.47
CA ASP A 247 0.49 15.82 -23.73
C ASP A 247 -0.93 15.88 -23.13
N LYS A 248 -1.41 14.75 -22.61
CA LYS A 248 -2.72 14.62 -22.00
C LYS A 248 -2.59 14.29 -20.52
N LYS A 249 -3.39 14.95 -19.69
CA LYS A 249 -3.37 14.76 -18.25
C LYS A 249 -3.92 13.38 -17.84
N VAL A 250 -3.35 12.79 -16.82
CA VAL A 250 -3.91 11.62 -16.14
C VAL A 250 -4.85 12.09 -15.03
N ASP A 251 -5.99 11.43 -14.89
CA ASP A 251 -6.95 11.73 -13.83
C ASP A 251 -6.34 11.40 -12.46
N CYS A 252 -6.22 12.42 -11.62
CA CYS A 252 -5.67 12.27 -10.28
C CYS A 252 -6.52 11.40 -9.36
N ASP A 253 -7.81 11.20 -9.61
CA ASP A 253 -8.71 10.37 -8.84
C ASP A 253 -8.66 8.88 -9.24
N VAL A 254 -7.83 8.54 -10.24
CA VAL A 254 -7.63 7.17 -10.73
C VAL A 254 -6.29 6.62 -10.25
N ALA A 255 -6.32 5.42 -9.67
CA ALA A 255 -5.12 4.62 -9.45
C ALA A 255 -5.22 3.29 -10.20
N MET A 256 -4.09 2.68 -10.51
CA MET A 256 -4.05 1.46 -11.27
C MET A 256 -2.96 0.52 -10.79
N THR A 257 -3.13 -0.77 -11.07
CA THR A 257 -2.11 -1.79 -10.83
C THR A 257 -2.27 -2.90 -11.84
N GLY A 258 -1.16 -3.45 -12.32
CA GLY A 258 -1.12 -4.54 -13.29
C GLY A 258 0.24 -4.65 -13.93
N GLU A 259 0.67 -5.88 -14.23
CA GLU A 259 1.82 -6.13 -15.07
C GLU A 259 1.41 -5.95 -16.54
N ILE A 260 2.21 -5.26 -17.32
CA ILE A 260 1.97 -5.09 -18.75
C ILE A 260 2.86 -6.01 -19.57
N THR A 261 2.31 -6.64 -20.60
CA THR A 261 3.07 -7.43 -21.57
C THR A 261 3.41 -6.62 -22.82
N LEU A 262 4.32 -7.12 -23.64
CA LEU A 262 4.65 -6.52 -24.96
C LEU A 262 3.45 -6.48 -25.93
N ARG A 263 2.38 -7.22 -25.63
CA ARG A 263 1.14 -7.26 -26.42
C ARG A 263 0.04 -6.38 -25.82
N GLY A 264 0.31 -5.74 -24.68
CA GLY A 264 -0.63 -4.87 -23.98
C GLY A 264 -1.62 -5.61 -23.08
N ASN A 265 -1.46 -6.92 -22.83
CA ASN A 265 -2.27 -7.59 -21.82
C ASN A 265 -1.90 -7.07 -20.43
N VAL A 266 -2.89 -6.96 -19.56
CA VAL A 266 -2.72 -6.57 -18.16
C VAL A 266 -2.90 -7.81 -17.30
N LEU A 267 -1.78 -8.30 -16.71
CA LEU A 267 -1.73 -9.56 -15.96
C LEU A 267 -2.04 -9.37 -14.49
N ALA A 268 -2.47 -10.46 -13.84
CA ALA A 268 -2.83 -10.53 -12.43
C ALA A 268 -1.73 -10.03 -11.49
N ILE A 269 -2.16 -9.51 -10.35
CA ILE A 269 -1.27 -8.98 -9.29
C ILE A 269 -1.59 -9.63 -7.94
N GLY A 270 -0.63 -9.59 -7.03
CA GLY A 270 -0.83 -9.91 -5.62
C GLY A 270 -1.17 -8.69 -4.75
N GLY A 271 -1.70 -8.95 -3.55
CA GLY A 271 -1.97 -7.93 -2.53
C GLY A 271 -3.10 -6.96 -2.92
N LEU A 272 -4.15 -7.45 -3.59
CA LEU A 272 -5.26 -6.61 -4.03
C LEU A 272 -5.96 -5.92 -2.85
N LYS A 273 -6.16 -6.63 -1.73
CA LYS A 273 -6.79 -6.08 -0.52
C LYS A 273 -6.00 -4.87 0.00
N GLU A 274 -4.72 -5.02 0.21
CA GLU A 274 -3.85 -3.97 0.74
C GLU A 274 -3.76 -2.77 -0.22
N LYS A 275 -3.65 -3.04 -1.51
CA LYS A 275 -3.61 -2.01 -2.56
C LYS A 275 -4.88 -1.18 -2.61
N THR A 276 -6.05 -1.83 -2.59
CA THR A 276 -7.33 -1.13 -2.63
C THR A 276 -7.63 -0.38 -1.34
N MET A 277 -7.25 -0.92 -0.19
CA MET A 277 -7.32 -0.20 1.09
C MET A 277 -6.46 1.06 1.09
N ALA A 278 -5.24 0.98 0.53
CA ALA A 278 -4.38 2.15 0.40
C ALA A 278 -4.99 3.21 -0.55
N ALA A 279 -5.59 2.78 -1.64
CA ALA A 279 -6.29 3.67 -2.56
C ALA A 279 -7.43 4.41 -1.86
N LEU A 280 -8.30 3.69 -1.15
CA LEU A 280 -9.42 4.27 -0.39
C LEU A 280 -8.92 5.28 0.65
N THR A 281 -7.91 4.88 1.44
CA THR A 281 -7.33 5.73 2.48
C THR A 281 -6.67 6.99 1.91
N SER A 282 -6.13 6.92 0.70
CA SER A 282 -5.54 8.06 -0.01
C SER A 282 -6.56 8.94 -0.74
N GLY A 283 -7.86 8.63 -0.65
CA GLY A 283 -8.93 9.39 -1.28
C GLY A 283 -9.01 9.21 -2.81
N ILE A 284 -8.47 8.10 -3.35
CA ILE A 284 -8.70 7.66 -4.73
C ILE A 284 -10.18 7.30 -4.87
N LYS A 285 -10.75 7.57 -6.03
CA LYS A 285 -12.15 7.25 -6.33
C LYS A 285 -12.29 6.02 -7.22
N THR A 286 -11.35 5.84 -8.15
CA THR A 286 -11.39 4.74 -9.12
C THR A 286 -10.10 3.94 -9.08
N VAL A 287 -10.21 2.62 -9.03
CA VAL A 287 -9.08 1.70 -9.10
C VAL A 287 -9.23 0.78 -10.31
N ILE A 288 -8.23 0.77 -11.18
CA ILE A 288 -8.19 -0.09 -12.36
C ILE A 288 -7.29 -1.29 -12.05
N ILE A 289 -7.83 -2.49 -12.22
CA ILE A 289 -7.17 -3.77 -11.89
C ILE A 289 -7.28 -4.76 -13.05
N PRO A 290 -6.39 -5.77 -13.10
CA PRO A 290 -6.51 -6.85 -14.09
C PRO A 290 -7.81 -7.64 -13.89
N ARG A 291 -8.47 -8.04 -14.98
CA ARG A 291 -9.69 -8.87 -14.92
C ARG A 291 -9.45 -10.21 -14.24
N GLN A 292 -8.25 -10.75 -14.34
CA GLN A 292 -7.86 -11.99 -13.66
C GLN A 292 -7.99 -11.90 -12.13
N ASN A 293 -7.95 -10.69 -11.55
CA ASN A 293 -8.20 -10.47 -10.12
C ASN A 293 -9.69 -10.22 -9.77
N SER A 294 -10.62 -10.41 -10.70
CA SER A 294 -12.05 -10.17 -10.45
C SER A 294 -12.65 -11.08 -9.36
N SER A 295 -12.10 -12.29 -9.17
CA SER A 295 -12.49 -13.18 -8.07
C SER A 295 -12.11 -12.60 -6.71
N ASP A 296 -10.95 -11.93 -6.63
CA ASP A 296 -10.41 -11.39 -5.39
C ASP A 296 -11.22 -10.17 -4.92
N VAL A 297 -11.86 -9.44 -5.86
CA VAL A 297 -12.74 -8.31 -5.54
C VAL A 297 -13.89 -8.73 -4.62
N LYS A 298 -14.41 -9.96 -4.76
CA LYS A 298 -15.50 -10.48 -3.91
C LYS A 298 -15.07 -10.70 -2.45
N GLN A 299 -13.77 -10.78 -2.20
CA GLN A 299 -13.19 -10.98 -0.87
C GLN A 299 -12.76 -9.68 -0.20
N LEU A 300 -12.91 -8.54 -0.90
CA LEU A 300 -12.54 -7.24 -0.35
C LEU A 300 -13.50 -6.83 0.78
N PRO A 301 -13.00 -6.07 1.76
CA PRO A 301 -13.85 -5.47 2.78
C PRO A 301 -14.98 -4.62 2.17
N LYS A 302 -16.15 -4.64 2.81
CA LYS A 302 -17.32 -3.90 2.33
C LYS A 302 -17.05 -2.40 2.16
N GLU A 303 -16.28 -1.80 3.06
CA GLU A 303 -15.85 -0.40 2.97
C GLU A 303 -15.11 -0.10 1.66
N VAL A 304 -14.27 -1.03 1.19
CA VAL A 304 -13.51 -0.88 -0.05
C VAL A 304 -14.45 -0.98 -1.26
N ILE A 305 -15.37 -1.94 -1.23
CA ILE A 305 -16.34 -2.16 -2.33
C ILE A 305 -17.28 -0.95 -2.45
N ASP A 306 -17.77 -0.44 -1.32
CA ASP A 306 -18.72 0.68 -1.30
C ASP A 306 -18.01 2.03 -1.58
N GLY A 307 -16.71 2.14 -1.23
CA GLY A 307 -15.95 3.39 -1.33
C GLY A 307 -15.14 3.59 -2.60
N LEU A 308 -14.96 2.54 -3.42
CA LEU A 308 -14.15 2.59 -4.65
C LEU A 308 -14.93 2.10 -5.87
N ASN A 309 -14.79 2.83 -6.98
CA ASN A 309 -15.18 2.32 -8.29
C ASN A 309 -14.06 1.40 -8.83
N ILE A 310 -14.26 0.08 -8.75
CA ILE A 310 -13.26 -0.90 -9.19
C ILE A 310 -13.56 -1.33 -10.63
N ILE A 311 -12.60 -1.10 -11.52
CA ILE A 311 -12.72 -1.41 -12.95
C ILE A 311 -11.76 -2.54 -13.31
N CYS A 312 -12.30 -3.64 -13.84
CA CYS A 312 -11.52 -4.77 -14.32
C CYS A 312 -11.24 -4.64 -15.82
N VAL A 313 -9.97 -4.78 -16.22
CA VAL A 313 -9.50 -4.65 -17.59
C VAL A 313 -8.65 -5.84 -18.03
N ASP A 314 -8.62 -6.11 -19.33
CA ASP A 314 -7.79 -7.13 -19.96
C ASP A 314 -6.59 -6.51 -20.68
N TYR A 315 -6.75 -5.28 -21.18
CA TYR A 315 -5.76 -4.63 -22.05
C TYR A 315 -5.41 -3.21 -21.57
N ALA A 316 -4.18 -2.81 -21.87
CA ALA A 316 -3.65 -1.49 -21.56
C ALA A 316 -4.47 -0.34 -22.17
N ASP A 317 -4.99 -0.54 -23.39
CA ASP A 317 -5.82 0.47 -24.07
C ASP A 317 -7.06 0.83 -23.25
N GLU A 318 -7.69 -0.15 -22.60
CA GLU A 318 -8.83 0.08 -21.71
C GLU A 318 -8.46 0.95 -20.50
N VAL A 319 -7.22 0.77 -19.97
CA VAL A 319 -6.70 1.60 -18.88
C VAL A 319 -6.51 3.03 -19.34
N PHE A 320 -5.88 3.22 -20.51
CA PHE A 320 -5.59 4.54 -21.03
C PHE A 320 -6.86 5.36 -21.29
N GLU A 321 -7.90 4.72 -21.85
CA GLU A 321 -9.21 5.35 -22.10
C GLU A 321 -9.89 5.84 -20.82
N LYS A 322 -9.63 5.20 -19.69
CA LYS A 322 -10.26 5.50 -18.39
C LYS A 322 -9.43 6.42 -17.52
N ALA A 323 -8.11 6.38 -17.67
CA ALA A 323 -7.18 7.11 -16.82
C ALA A 323 -6.71 8.44 -17.45
N ILE A 324 -6.63 8.52 -18.79
CA ILE A 324 -6.16 9.73 -19.47
C ILE A 324 -7.36 10.58 -19.85
N LEU A 325 -7.34 11.83 -19.38
CA LEU A 325 -8.41 12.78 -19.64
C LEU A 325 -8.43 13.16 -21.14
N LYS A 326 -9.63 13.26 -21.69
CA LYS A 326 -9.81 13.86 -23.03
C LYS A 326 -9.56 15.35 -22.88
N ASN A 327 -8.83 15.93 -23.83
CA ASN A 327 -8.69 17.40 -23.86
C ASN A 327 -10.09 18.00 -23.98
N ASP A 328 -10.45 18.85 -23.03
CA ASP A 328 -11.61 19.72 -23.21
C ASP A 328 -11.29 20.63 -24.41
N ASN A 329 -12.09 20.49 -25.50
CA ASN A 329 -12.04 21.36 -26.66
C ASN A 329 -12.54 22.75 -26.32
#